data_695b265c05a6121151c7017932719939
#
_entry.id   695b265c05a6121151c7017932719939
#
_cell.length_a   1.000
_cell.length_b   1.000
_cell.length_c   1.000
_cell.angle_alpha   90.00
_cell.angle_beta   90.00
_cell.angle_gamma   90.00
#
_symmetry.space_group_name_H-M   'P 1'
#
loop_
_entity.id
_entity.type
_entity.pdbx_description
1 polymer ?
#
loop_
_entity_poly.entity_id
_entity_poly.type
_entity_poly.pdbx_seq_one_letter_code
_entity_poly.pdbx_strand_id
1 'polypeptide(L)'
;MMKARHISYLIVCMLMLCCLNTQAQNAFPYPALPDTLRSVEQRATYLSEHYWDNYQFADTTQLKNEEITEQGFVNFIDILARFNDEIGQKGISAFTAKAYAQKPAKEKFESLIEHYFDDPQSPMRNDRVYSFFLAEMKKSPYFDEAEKERIDFKWKAARKNLPGTVATNLSFKL
;
A
#
# COMPACT_ATOMS: atom_id res chain seq x y z
N MET A 1 14.43 -42.88 -38.48
CA MET A 1 13.28 -42.65 -37.58
C MET A 1 13.64 -42.24 -36.14
N MET A 2 14.81 -42.56 -35.58
CA MET A 2 15.22 -42.18 -34.21
C MET A 2 15.43 -40.68 -33.99
N LYS A 3 16.03 -39.96 -34.93
CA LYS A 3 16.30 -38.50 -34.79
C LYS A 3 15.06 -37.62 -34.64
N ALA A 4 13.95 -37.99 -35.31
CA ALA A 4 12.70 -37.22 -35.21
C ALA A 4 12.03 -37.34 -33.83
N ARG A 5 12.15 -38.48 -33.15
CA ARG A 5 11.60 -38.72 -31.81
C ARG A 5 12.33 -37.88 -30.73
N HIS A 6 13.65 -37.74 -30.84
CA HIS A 6 14.43 -36.92 -29.89
C HIS A 6 14.13 -35.42 -30.02
N ILE A 7 13.89 -34.92 -31.23
CA ILE A 7 13.50 -33.53 -31.48
C ILE A 7 12.09 -33.27 -30.88
N SER A 8 11.17 -34.21 -31.01
CA SER A 8 9.83 -34.08 -30.42
C SER A 8 9.86 -34.01 -28.87
N TYR A 9 10.70 -34.84 -28.23
CA TYR A 9 10.87 -34.79 -26.76
C TYR A 9 11.52 -33.48 -26.29
N LEU A 10 12.49 -32.93 -27.02
CA LEU A 10 13.12 -31.66 -26.71
C LEU A 10 12.13 -30.49 -26.82
N ILE A 11 11.25 -30.50 -27.82
CA ILE A 11 10.22 -29.45 -27.98
C ILE A 11 9.19 -29.55 -26.87
N VAL A 12 8.75 -30.75 -26.48
CA VAL A 12 7.80 -30.94 -25.36
C VAL A 12 8.41 -30.52 -24.02
N CYS A 13 9.67 -30.86 -23.75
CA CYS A 13 10.37 -30.38 -22.54
C CYS A 13 10.54 -28.87 -22.53
N MET A 14 10.83 -28.25 -23.66
CA MET A 14 10.97 -26.79 -23.77
C MET A 14 9.63 -26.07 -23.55
N LEU A 15 8.53 -26.63 -24.05
CA LEU A 15 7.17 -26.13 -23.80
C LEU A 15 6.74 -26.32 -22.35
N MET A 16 7.12 -27.41 -21.68
CA MET A 16 6.85 -27.61 -20.25
C MET A 16 7.66 -26.64 -19.36
N LEU A 17 8.89 -26.30 -19.70
CA LEU A 17 9.67 -25.29 -18.96
C LEU A 17 9.05 -23.89 -19.07
N CYS A 18 8.42 -23.50 -20.17
CA CYS A 18 7.73 -22.22 -20.31
C CYS A 18 6.51 -22.11 -19.42
N CYS A 19 5.82 -23.19 -19.09
CA CYS A 19 4.63 -23.18 -18.22
C CYS A 19 4.96 -22.97 -16.73
N LEU A 20 6.21 -23.20 -16.31
CA LEU A 20 6.60 -23.05 -14.90
C LEU A 20 6.86 -21.59 -14.49
N ASN A 21 6.98 -20.68 -15.44
CA ASN A 21 7.25 -19.25 -15.14
C ASN A 21 6.02 -18.37 -15.00
N THR A 22 4.80 -18.88 -15.23
CA THR A 22 3.58 -18.07 -15.24
C THR A 22 2.91 -17.90 -13.86
N GLN A 23 3.30 -18.65 -12.85
CA GLN A 23 2.71 -18.50 -11.51
C GLN A 23 3.40 -17.48 -10.62
N ALA A 24 4.60 -17.02 -10.94
CA ALA A 24 5.33 -16.03 -10.15
C ALA A 24 4.87 -14.57 -10.39
N GLN A 25 4.06 -14.31 -11.41
CA GLN A 25 3.64 -12.95 -11.80
C GLN A 25 2.41 -12.43 -11.07
N ASN A 26 1.69 -13.25 -10.32
CA ASN A 26 0.44 -12.87 -9.64
C ASN A 26 0.59 -12.69 -8.12
N ALA A 27 1.80 -12.69 -7.58
CA ALA A 27 2.03 -12.44 -6.16
C ALA A 27 2.61 -11.05 -5.92
N PHE A 28 2.18 -10.41 -4.82
CA PHE A 28 2.77 -9.14 -4.41
C PHE A 28 4.28 -9.31 -4.15
N PRO A 29 5.16 -8.42 -4.67
CA PRO A 29 6.61 -8.57 -4.59
C PRO A 29 7.15 -8.11 -3.23
N TYR A 30 6.94 -8.89 -2.18
CA TYR A 30 7.41 -8.56 -0.83
C TYR A 30 8.93 -8.35 -0.77
N PRO A 31 9.41 -7.42 0.08
CA PRO A 31 10.84 -7.28 0.34
C PRO A 31 11.37 -8.49 1.11
N ALA A 32 12.63 -8.86 0.86
CA ALA A 32 13.32 -9.85 1.67
C ALA A 32 13.69 -9.24 3.04
N LEU A 33 13.34 -9.93 4.11
CA LEU A 33 13.73 -9.51 5.46
C LEU A 33 15.18 -9.92 5.75
N PRO A 34 16.06 -8.98 6.16
CA PRO A 34 17.42 -9.32 6.57
C PRO A 34 17.44 -10.25 7.80
N ASP A 35 18.26 -11.28 7.75
CA ASP A 35 18.42 -12.25 8.86
C ASP A 35 19.00 -11.61 10.15
N THR A 36 19.56 -10.40 10.04
CA THR A 36 20.08 -9.63 11.16
C THR A 36 19.01 -9.04 12.07
N LEU A 37 17.77 -8.92 11.59
CA LEU A 37 16.64 -8.37 12.34
C LEU A 37 16.09 -9.44 13.31
N ARG A 38 16.32 -9.22 14.60
CA ARG A 38 16.01 -10.21 15.65
C ARG A 38 14.67 -9.98 16.34
N SER A 39 14.29 -8.72 16.58
CA SER A 39 13.03 -8.41 17.25
C SER A 39 11.87 -8.24 16.26
N VAL A 40 10.66 -8.45 16.76
CA VAL A 40 9.41 -8.21 16.01
C VAL A 40 9.33 -6.75 15.58
N GLU A 41 9.72 -5.82 16.45
CA GLU A 41 9.70 -4.39 16.17
C GLU A 41 10.68 -3.98 15.07
N GLN A 42 11.92 -4.51 15.09
CA GLN A 42 12.89 -4.28 14.02
C GLN A 42 12.35 -4.77 12.66
N ARG A 43 11.75 -5.95 12.64
CA ARG A 43 11.14 -6.53 11.43
C ARG A 43 9.96 -5.71 10.94
N ALA A 44 9.10 -5.24 11.87
CA ALA A 44 7.96 -4.40 11.53
C ALA A 44 8.40 -3.05 10.96
N THR A 45 9.38 -2.40 11.59
CA THR A 45 9.95 -1.14 11.10
C THR A 45 10.51 -1.32 9.69
N TYR A 46 11.37 -2.30 9.50
CA TYR A 46 11.95 -2.60 8.19
C TYR A 46 10.86 -2.89 7.15
N LEU A 47 9.92 -3.79 7.49
CA LEU A 47 8.85 -4.17 6.56
C LEU A 47 7.97 -2.98 6.19
N SER A 48 7.61 -2.11 7.14
CA SER A 48 6.77 -0.95 6.84
C SER A 48 7.46 0.05 5.90
N GLU A 49 8.76 0.31 6.09
CA GLU A 49 9.52 1.23 5.26
C GLU A 49 9.85 0.67 3.88
N HIS A 50 10.09 -0.65 3.78
CA HIS A 50 10.54 -1.33 2.57
C HIS A 50 9.46 -2.13 1.84
N TYR A 51 8.23 -2.14 2.36
CA TYR A 51 7.13 -2.95 1.84
C TYR A 51 6.93 -2.82 0.32
N TRP A 52 7.09 -1.60 -0.19
CA TRP A 52 6.84 -1.24 -1.58
C TRP A 52 8.09 -1.15 -2.44
N ASP A 53 9.27 -1.58 -1.97
CA ASP A 53 10.55 -1.41 -2.69
C ASP A 53 10.58 -2.14 -4.03
N ASN A 54 9.98 -3.30 -4.08
CA ASN A 54 9.95 -4.14 -5.28
C ASN A 54 8.72 -3.90 -6.17
N TYR A 55 7.78 -3.05 -5.73
CA TYR A 55 6.56 -2.75 -6.49
C TYR A 55 6.83 -1.71 -7.58
N GLN A 56 6.32 -1.96 -8.80
CA GLN A 56 6.55 -1.11 -9.96
C GLN A 56 5.41 -0.10 -10.14
N PHE A 57 5.50 1.05 -9.47
CA PHE A 57 4.47 2.10 -9.51
C PHE A 57 4.20 2.69 -10.90
N ALA A 58 5.16 2.57 -11.85
CA ALA A 58 5.00 3.00 -13.23
C ALA A 58 4.29 1.97 -14.12
N ASP A 59 4.17 0.71 -13.68
CA ASP A 59 3.53 -0.35 -14.44
C ASP A 59 2.01 -0.30 -14.29
N THR A 60 1.34 0.25 -15.29
CA THR A 60 -0.12 0.37 -15.31
C THR A 60 -0.85 -0.99 -15.38
N THR A 61 -0.20 -2.04 -15.84
CA THR A 61 -0.76 -3.40 -15.83
C THR A 61 -0.79 -3.94 -14.42
N GLN A 62 0.29 -3.77 -13.68
CA GLN A 62 0.37 -4.14 -12.27
C GLN A 62 -0.63 -3.32 -11.42
N LEU A 63 -0.73 -2.00 -11.66
CA LEU A 63 -1.68 -1.12 -10.97
C LEU A 63 -3.15 -1.54 -11.14
N LYS A 64 -3.50 -2.12 -12.27
CA LYS A 64 -4.86 -2.62 -12.55
C LYS A 64 -5.13 -4.02 -12.01
N ASN A 65 -4.10 -4.74 -11.62
CA ASN A 65 -4.24 -6.07 -11.05
C ASN A 65 -4.61 -5.96 -9.56
N GLU A 66 -5.87 -6.20 -9.23
CA GLU A 66 -6.41 -6.09 -7.87
C GLU A 66 -5.77 -7.09 -6.91
N GLU A 67 -5.49 -8.32 -7.36
CA GLU A 67 -4.83 -9.35 -6.55
C GLU A 67 -3.42 -8.93 -6.09
N ILE A 68 -2.74 -8.10 -6.87
CA ILE A 68 -1.42 -7.58 -6.52
C ILE A 68 -1.55 -6.24 -5.78
N THR A 69 -2.20 -5.26 -6.41
CA THR A 69 -2.18 -3.88 -5.94
C THR A 69 -3.09 -3.65 -4.75
N GLU A 70 -4.34 -4.07 -4.85
CA GLU A 70 -5.31 -3.86 -3.78
C GLU A 70 -5.04 -4.78 -2.59
N GLN A 71 -4.80 -6.08 -2.84
CA GLN A 71 -4.42 -7.00 -1.77
C GLN A 71 -3.10 -6.60 -1.10
N GLY A 72 -2.13 -6.13 -1.88
CA GLY A 72 -0.89 -5.56 -1.34
C GLY A 72 -1.14 -4.35 -0.44
N PHE A 73 -2.04 -3.45 -0.86
CA PHE A 73 -2.43 -2.29 -0.06
C PHE A 73 -3.17 -2.69 1.23
N VAL A 74 -4.12 -3.62 1.15
CA VAL A 74 -4.84 -4.15 2.33
C VAL A 74 -3.86 -4.76 3.34
N ASN A 75 -2.93 -5.58 2.90
CA ASN A 75 -1.91 -6.17 3.78
C ASN A 75 -1.00 -5.10 4.39
N PHE A 76 -0.65 -4.07 3.64
CA PHE A 76 0.15 -2.95 4.13
C PHE A 76 -0.56 -2.17 5.23
N ILE A 77 -1.82 -1.77 5.02
CA ILE A 77 -2.57 -1.02 6.04
C ILE A 77 -2.86 -1.85 7.29
N ASP A 78 -3.02 -3.17 7.17
CA ASP A 78 -3.14 -4.07 8.34
C ASP A 78 -1.86 -4.06 9.18
N ILE A 79 -0.67 -4.07 8.55
CA ILE A 79 0.60 -3.92 9.25
C ILE A 79 0.63 -2.58 10.00
N LEU A 80 0.32 -1.47 9.32
CA LEU A 80 0.35 -0.13 9.93
C LEU A 80 -0.62 0.01 11.10
N ALA A 81 -1.76 -0.67 11.05
CA ALA A 81 -2.77 -0.64 12.11
C ALA A 81 -2.32 -1.35 13.39
N ARG A 82 -1.42 -2.33 13.29
CA ARG A 82 -0.96 -3.18 14.42
C ARG A 82 0.21 -2.61 15.20
N PHE A 83 0.97 -1.68 14.61
CA PHE A 83 2.17 -1.14 15.23
C PHE A 83 1.99 0.30 15.70
N ASN A 84 3.01 0.85 16.37
CA ASN A 84 2.98 2.21 16.90
C ASN A 84 3.01 3.27 15.79
N ASP A 85 2.73 4.51 16.17
CA ASP A 85 2.61 5.65 15.27
C ASP A 85 3.89 5.94 14.48
N GLU A 86 5.05 5.76 15.09
CA GLU A 86 6.34 6.02 14.46
C GLU A 86 6.56 5.07 13.28
N ILE A 87 6.31 3.76 13.46
CA ILE A 87 6.41 2.75 12.41
C ILE A 87 5.40 3.04 11.30
N GLY A 88 4.15 3.37 11.68
CA GLY A 88 3.09 3.70 10.73
C GLY A 88 3.43 4.92 9.87
N GLN A 89 3.89 6.00 10.48
CA GLN A 89 4.24 7.24 9.77
C GLN A 89 5.43 7.04 8.83
N LYS A 90 6.49 6.34 9.26
CA LYS A 90 7.65 6.03 8.41
C LYS A 90 7.25 5.20 7.19
N GLY A 91 6.45 4.16 7.40
CA GLY A 91 5.97 3.31 6.30
C GLY A 91 5.14 4.09 5.28
N ILE A 92 4.20 4.93 5.73
CA ILE A 92 3.38 5.76 4.86
C ILE A 92 4.24 6.79 4.12
N SER A 93 5.20 7.43 4.79
CA SER A 93 6.09 8.39 4.15
C SER A 93 6.94 7.73 3.04
N ALA A 94 7.51 6.55 3.30
CA ALA A 94 8.26 5.78 2.30
C ALA A 94 7.37 5.36 1.10
N PHE A 95 6.14 4.94 1.37
CA PHE A 95 5.15 4.57 0.35
C PHE A 95 4.77 5.77 -0.53
N THR A 96 4.34 6.87 0.08
CA THR A 96 3.80 8.04 -0.63
C THR A 96 4.87 8.72 -1.49
N ALA A 97 6.13 8.72 -1.05
CA ALA A 97 7.26 9.22 -1.83
C ALA A 97 7.41 8.51 -3.18
N LYS A 98 7.09 7.21 -3.24
CA LYS A 98 7.16 6.39 -4.46
C LYS A 98 5.87 6.47 -5.27
N ALA A 99 4.73 6.27 -4.62
CA ALA A 99 3.42 6.19 -5.27
C ALA A 99 3.04 7.50 -5.95
N TYR A 100 3.24 8.64 -5.28
CA TYR A 100 2.79 9.92 -5.81
C TYR A 100 3.72 10.51 -6.89
N ALA A 101 4.93 10.00 -7.04
CA ALA A 101 5.81 10.36 -8.14
C ALA A 101 5.30 9.88 -9.52
N GLN A 102 4.33 8.97 -9.52
CA GLN A 102 3.73 8.40 -10.74
C GLN A 102 2.23 8.70 -10.76
N LYS A 103 1.76 9.53 -11.70
CA LYS A 103 0.36 9.98 -11.75
C LYS A 103 -0.65 8.83 -11.72
N PRO A 104 -0.53 7.73 -12.52
CA PRO A 104 -1.47 6.62 -12.45
C PRO A 104 -1.50 5.91 -11.09
N ALA A 105 -0.33 5.81 -10.43
CA ALA A 105 -0.26 5.23 -9.09
C ALA A 105 -0.89 6.17 -8.05
N LYS A 106 -0.61 7.48 -8.10
CA LYS A 106 -1.27 8.48 -7.26
C LYS A 106 -2.79 8.30 -7.30
N GLU A 107 -3.39 8.33 -8.50
CA GLU A 107 -4.84 8.21 -8.70
C GLU A 107 -5.39 6.88 -8.14
N LYS A 108 -4.72 5.75 -8.43
CA LYS A 108 -5.14 4.43 -7.92
C LYS A 108 -5.11 4.37 -6.39
N PHE A 109 -4.01 4.81 -5.78
CA PHE A 109 -3.86 4.70 -4.33
C PHE A 109 -4.68 5.74 -3.57
N GLU A 110 -4.94 6.92 -4.12
CA GLU A 110 -5.93 7.85 -3.56
C GLU A 110 -7.31 7.20 -3.49
N SER A 111 -7.75 6.54 -4.57
CA SER A 111 -9.02 5.82 -4.60
C SER A 111 -9.08 4.71 -3.55
N LEU A 112 -7.99 3.94 -3.36
CA LEU A 112 -7.93 2.91 -2.32
C LEU A 112 -7.95 3.50 -0.90
N ILE A 113 -7.21 4.60 -0.67
CA ILE A 113 -7.21 5.29 0.62
C ILE A 113 -8.62 5.81 0.95
N GLU A 114 -9.33 6.40 -0.01
CA GLU A 114 -10.71 6.85 0.19
C GLU A 114 -11.65 5.67 0.46
N HIS A 115 -11.55 4.60 -0.32
CA HIS A 115 -12.38 3.41 -0.16
C HIS A 115 -12.22 2.76 1.22
N TYR A 116 -10.98 2.61 1.69
CA TYR A 116 -10.73 1.89 2.95
C TYR A 116 -10.85 2.75 4.20
N PHE A 117 -10.64 4.06 4.12
CA PHE A 117 -10.58 4.92 5.30
C PHE A 117 -11.68 6.00 5.37
N ASP A 118 -12.15 6.52 4.24
CA ASP A 118 -13.16 7.58 4.22
C ASP A 118 -14.60 7.01 4.19
N ASP A 119 -14.79 5.82 3.64
CA ASP A 119 -16.09 5.14 3.67
C ASP A 119 -16.47 4.75 5.10
N PRO A 120 -17.60 5.28 5.64
CA PRO A 120 -18.07 4.94 6.99
C PRO A 120 -18.38 3.46 7.20
N GLN A 121 -18.66 2.72 6.12
CA GLN A 121 -19.00 1.29 6.16
C GLN A 121 -17.79 0.37 5.99
N SER A 122 -16.61 0.93 5.74
CA SER A 122 -15.40 0.13 5.57
C SER A 122 -15.03 -0.60 6.88
N PRO A 123 -14.88 -1.94 6.86
CA PRO A 123 -14.43 -2.69 8.02
C PRO A 123 -12.99 -2.41 8.42
N MET A 124 -12.22 -1.81 7.52
CA MET A 124 -10.81 -1.43 7.74
C MET A 124 -10.65 0.04 8.13
N ARG A 125 -11.74 0.77 8.34
CA ARG A 125 -11.69 2.17 8.75
C ARG A 125 -10.84 2.35 10.00
N ASN A 126 -9.82 3.19 9.89
CA ASN A 126 -8.90 3.50 10.97
C ASN A 126 -8.48 4.97 10.88
N ASP A 127 -9.14 5.83 11.64
CA ASP A 127 -8.93 7.28 11.59
C ASP A 127 -7.49 7.68 11.96
N ARG A 128 -6.79 6.88 12.78
CA ARG A 128 -5.37 7.10 13.12
C ARG A 128 -4.48 6.91 11.88
N VAL A 129 -4.58 5.76 11.21
CA VAL A 129 -3.79 5.46 10.00
C VAL A 129 -4.18 6.42 8.87
N TYR A 130 -5.48 6.71 8.72
CA TYR A 130 -5.96 7.69 7.74
C TYR A 130 -5.33 9.06 7.95
N SER A 131 -5.23 9.53 9.21
CA SER A 131 -4.62 10.81 9.50
C SER A 131 -3.16 10.91 9.07
N PHE A 132 -2.41 9.80 9.07
CA PHE A 132 -1.03 9.77 8.58
C PHE A 132 -0.95 9.87 7.06
N PHE A 133 -1.81 9.17 6.32
CA PHE A 133 -1.92 9.34 4.86
C PHE A 133 -2.24 10.78 4.49
N LEU A 134 -3.25 11.36 5.11
CA LEU A 134 -3.66 12.75 4.86
C LEU A 134 -2.54 13.75 5.20
N ALA A 135 -1.75 13.49 6.26
CA ALA A 135 -0.62 14.33 6.60
C ALA A 135 0.48 14.31 5.53
N GLU A 136 0.78 13.14 4.95
CA GLU A 136 1.76 13.03 3.87
C GLU A 136 1.22 13.64 2.55
N MET A 137 -0.07 13.47 2.24
CA MET A 137 -0.71 14.13 1.09
C MET A 137 -0.58 15.66 1.17
N LYS A 138 -0.81 16.26 2.34
CA LYS A 138 -0.65 17.71 2.56
C LYS A 138 0.75 18.22 2.29
N LYS A 139 1.79 17.43 2.62
CA LYS A 139 3.19 17.79 2.42
C LYS A 139 3.64 17.58 0.97
N SER A 140 2.95 16.73 0.24
CA SER A 140 3.35 16.30 -1.09
C SER A 140 3.25 17.45 -2.12
N PRO A 141 4.25 17.61 -3.00
CA PRO A 141 4.17 18.57 -4.11
C PRO A 141 3.25 18.11 -5.25
N TYR A 142 2.75 16.88 -5.20
CA TYR A 142 1.90 16.30 -6.23
C TYR A 142 0.40 16.59 -6.05
N PHE A 143 0.04 17.37 -5.03
CA PHE A 143 -1.32 17.86 -4.79
C PHE A 143 -1.37 19.38 -4.94
N ASP A 144 -2.39 19.88 -5.64
CA ASP A 144 -2.61 21.31 -5.76
C ASP A 144 -3.22 21.93 -4.47
N GLU A 145 -3.33 23.25 -4.41
CA GLU A 145 -3.82 23.94 -3.20
C GLU A 145 -5.30 23.60 -2.91
N ALA A 146 -6.14 23.42 -3.92
CA ALA A 146 -7.54 23.06 -3.73
C ALA A 146 -7.69 21.60 -3.22
N GLU A 147 -6.85 20.69 -3.71
CA GLU A 147 -6.74 19.33 -3.17
C GLU A 147 -6.27 19.37 -1.70
N LYS A 148 -5.24 20.14 -1.39
CA LYS A 148 -4.69 20.27 -0.02
C LYS A 148 -5.69 20.85 0.96
N GLU A 149 -6.55 21.79 0.55
CA GLU A 149 -7.63 22.30 1.40
C GLU A 149 -8.65 21.22 1.76
N ARG A 150 -9.07 20.40 0.78
CA ARG A 150 -9.96 19.25 1.02
C ARG A 150 -9.31 18.20 1.94
N ILE A 151 -8.03 17.90 1.69
CA ILE A 151 -7.25 16.98 2.51
C ILE A 151 -7.12 17.51 3.95
N ASP A 152 -6.89 18.81 4.14
CA ASP A 152 -6.80 19.42 5.46
C ASP A 152 -8.11 19.32 6.25
N PHE A 153 -9.24 19.50 5.59
CA PHE A 153 -10.54 19.30 6.20
C PHE A 153 -10.73 17.84 6.68
N LYS A 154 -10.44 16.87 5.82
CA LYS A 154 -10.50 15.43 6.16
C LYS A 154 -9.52 15.09 7.29
N TRP A 155 -8.31 15.62 7.25
CA TRP A 155 -7.29 15.41 8.27
C TRP A 155 -7.73 15.92 9.66
N LYS A 156 -8.30 17.11 9.70
CA LYS A 156 -8.86 17.67 10.94
C LYS A 156 -10.01 16.81 11.46
N ALA A 157 -10.88 16.31 10.57
CA ALA A 157 -11.99 15.44 10.94
C ALA A 157 -11.51 14.10 11.51
N ALA A 158 -10.58 13.41 10.84
CA ALA A 158 -10.03 12.12 11.28
C ALA A 158 -9.33 12.21 12.64
N ARG A 159 -8.79 13.38 13.01
CA ARG A 159 -8.08 13.57 14.29
C ARG A 159 -8.97 13.95 15.47
N LYS A 160 -10.24 14.33 15.24
CA LYS A 160 -11.12 14.79 16.32
C LYS A 160 -11.39 13.75 17.41
N ASN A 161 -11.43 12.48 17.03
CA ASN A 161 -11.86 11.39 17.91
C ASN A 161 -10.75 10.36 18.17
N LEU A 162 -9.48 10.74 17.93
CA LEU A 162 -8.38 9.82 18.24
C LEU A 162 -8.23 9.63 19.76
N PRO A 163 -7.89 8.43 20.24
CA PRO A 163 -7.59 8.19 21.64
C PRO A 163 -6.52 9.19 22.15
N GLY A 164 -6.79 9.80 23.31
CA GLY A 164 -5.89 10.81 23.90
C GLY A 164 -6.11 12.24 23.41
N THR A 165 -7.03 12.49 22.47
CA THR A 165 -7.43 13.84 22.08
C THR A 165 -8.56 14.37 22.99
N VAL A 166 -8.59 15.70 23.19
CA VAL A 166 -9.69 16.33 23.93
C VAL A 166 -10.98 16.17 23.14
N ALA A 167 -12.01 15.61 23.78
CA ALA A 167 -13.32 15.47 23.15
C ALA A 167 -13.91 16.84 22.80
N THR A 168 -14.48 16.96 21.59
CA THR A 168 -15.13 18.20 21.17
C THR A 168 -16.43 18.38 21.95
N ASN A 169 -16.55 19.51 22.68
CA ASN A 169 -17.81 19.84 23.37
C ASN A 169 -18.94 20.05 22.36
N LEU A 170 -20.00 19.26 22.47
CA LEU A 170 -21.24 19.48 21.75
C LEU A 170 -22.06 20.51 22.52
N SER A 171 -22.15 21.73 21.98
CA SER A 171 -23.10 22.75 22.50
C SER A 171 -24.38 22.66 21.69
N PHE A 172 -25.48 22.28 22.34
CA PHE A 172 -26.81 22.38 21.77
C PHE A 172 -27.40 23.75 22.12
N LYS A 173 -27.84 24.51 21.12
CA LYS A 173 -28.77 25.63 21.35
C LYS A 173 -30.17 25.04 21.41
N LEU A 174 -30.81 25.15 22.57
CA LEU A 174 -32.23 24.96 22.73
C LEU A 174 -33.01 26.13 22.14
#